data_4bdc1a44637f494c8307fe114cc92678
#
_entry.id   4bdc1a44637f494c8307fe114cc92678
#
_cell.length_a   1.000
_cell.length_b   1.000
_cell.length_c   1.000
_cell.angle_alpha   90.00
_cell.angle_beta   90.00
_cell.angle_gamma   90.00
#
_symmetry.space_group_name_H-M   'P 1'
#
loop_
_entity.id
_entity.type
_entity.pdbx_description
1 polymer ?
#
loop_
_entity_poly.entity_id
_entity_poly.type
_entity_poly.pdbx_seq_one_letter_code
_entity_poly.pdbx_strand_id
1 'polypeptide(L)'
;MAYCMQCGAEIADDARFCPSCGAFQSSQAARPQGAPVHRVPGVDQDAEDNKLMALLSYLGPLAFVPYFVAKQSPFAQFHAVRGLNLFLLEAVYGVATSVVAWLFKLVLFRLGLIVDFLFRLGWLFFLAMSIIGIVYACNGEKKELPLIGTLRFIHK
;
A
#
# COMPACT_ATOMS: atom_id res chain seq x y z
N MET A 1 30.57 -30.25 -2.52
CA MET A 1 30.96 -30.46 -1.13
C MET A 1 30.87 -29.13 -0.40
N ALA A 2 30.03 -29.07 0.62
CA ALA A 2 29.82 -27.86 1.43
C ALA A 2 30.60 -27.97 2.75
N TYR A 3 30.87 -26.82 3.39
CA TYR A 3 31.52 -26.76 4.69
C TYR A 3 30.54 -26.17 5.71
N CYS A 4 30.55 -26.73 6.91
CA CYS A 4 29.73 -26.22 8.01
C CYS A 4 30.17 -24.81 8.40
N MET A 5 29.24 -23.86 8.40
CA MET A 5 29.53 -22.46 8.76
C MET A 5 29.90 -22.26 10.24
N GLN A 6 29.60 -23.24 11.11
CA GLN A 6 29.85 -23.16 12.54
C GLN A 6 31.21 -23.80 12.95
N CYS A 7 31.59 -24.95 12.36
CA CYS A 7 32.79 -25.70 12.78
C CYS A 7 33.74 -26.01 11.63
N GLY A 8 33.46 -25.64 10.39
CA GLY A 8 34.31 -25.87 9.23
C GLY A 8 34.41 -27.32 8.75
N ALA A 9 33.69 -28.26 9.35
CA ALA A 9 33.70 -29.66 8.92
C ALA A 9 33.03 -29.81 7.53
N GLU A 10 33.55 -30.72 6.72
CA GLU A 10 33.01 -31.08 5.43
C GLU A 10 31.66 -31.81 5.59
N ILE A 11 30.65 -31.38 4.88
CA ILE A 11 29.30 -31.91 4.95
C ILE A 11 28.73 -32.16 3.54
N ALA A 12 27.75 -33.06 3.44
CA ALA A 12 27.05 -33.25 2.19
C ALA A 12 26.26 -32.00 1.78
N ASP A 13 26.13 -31.73 0.46
CA ASP A 13 25.50 -30.51 -0.07
C ASP A 13 24.01 -30.38 0.31
N ASP A 14 23.37 -31.48 0.67
CA ASP A 14 21.96 -31.58 1.09
C ASP A 14 21.78 -31.75 2.61
N ALA A 15 22.85 -31.76 3.38
CA ALA A 15 22.79 -31.96 4.82
C ALA A 15 22.13 -30.79 5.54
N ARG A 16 21.01 -31.06 6.23
CA ARG A 16 20.30 -30.06 7.05
C ARG A 16 20.95 -29.82 8.42
N PHE A 17 21.76 -30.75 8.89
CA PHE A 17 22.47 -30.68 10.17
C PHE A 17 23.90 -31.14 9.98
N CYS A 18 24.82 -30.46 10.64
CA CYS A 18 26.20 -30.87 10.64
C CYS A 18 26.39 -32.11 11.55
N PRO A 19 26.94 -33.22 11.03
CA PRO A 19 27.17 -34.41 11.85
C PRO A 19 28.23 -34.22 12.94
N SER A 20 29.13 -33.23 12.82
CA SER A 20 30.21 -32.98 13.75
C SER A 20 29.80 -32.06 14.91
N CYS A 21 28.95 -31.03 14.68
CA CYS A 21 28.60 -30.07 15.72
C CYS A 21 27.08 -29.89 15.94
N GLY A 22 26.25 -30.61 15.20
CA GLY A 22 24.77 -30.56 15.30
C GLY A 22 24.13 -29.26 14.81
N ALA A 23 24.92 -28.29 14.32
CA ALA A 23 24.40 -27.00 13.89
C ALA A 23 23.50 -27.16 12.65
N PHE A 24 22.36 -26.49 12.66
CA PHE A 24 21.45 -26.42 11.51
C PHE A 24 22.14 -25.67 10.37
N GLN A 25 22.20 -26.31 9.20
CA GLN A 25 22.71 -25.71 7.98
C GLN A 25 21.51 -25.30 7.14
N SER A 26 21.27 -24.00 7.02
CA SER A 26 20.40 -23.50 5.97
C SER A 26 21.11 -23.79 4.65
N SER A 27 20.64 -24.80 3.90
CA SER A 27 21.17 -25.10 2.58
C SER A 27 21.11 -23.84 1.73
N GLN A 28 22.27 -23.20 1.54
CA GLN A 28 22.46 -22.26 0.44
C GLN A 28 22.62 -23.09 -0.83
N ALA A 29 21.58 -23.85 -1.17
CA ALA A 29 21.45 -24.33 -2.53
C ALA A 29 21.43 -23.09 -3.41
N ALA A 30 22.41 -22.98 -4.30
CA ALA A 30 22.51 -21.94 -5.31
C ALA A 30 21.10 -21.60 -5.82
N ARG A 31 20.63 -20.38 -5.60
CA ARG A 31 19.36 -19.92 -6.18
C ARG A 31 19.46 -20.12 -7.69
N PRO A 32 18.66 -21.00 -8.31
CA PRO A 32 18.52 -20.99 -9.74
C PRO A 32 17.99 -19.60 -10.11
N GLN A 33 18.74 -18.86 -10.88
CA GLN A 33 18.25 -17.62 -11.50
C GLN A 33 17.06 -18.03 -12.37
N GLY A 34 15.85 -17.69 -11.93
CA GLY A 34 14.60 -18.05 -12.61
C GLY A 34 13.64 -18.90 -11.79
N ALA A 35 13.95 -19.26 -10.53
CA ALA A 35 12.95 -19.86 -9.66
C ALA A 35 11.81 -18.84 -9.43
N PRO A 36 10.53 -19.26 -9.60
CA PRO A 36 9.41 -18.38 -9.26
C PRO A 36 9.59 -17.94 -7.80
N VAL A 37 9.48 -16.64 -7.58
CA VAL A 37 9.48 -16.04 -6.24
C VAL A 37 8.58 -16.92 -5.38
N HIS A 38 9.15 -17.55 -4.34
CA HIS A 38 8.40 -18.42 -3.44
C HIS A 38 7.35 -17.56 -2.75
N ARG A 39 6.16 -17.51 -3.36
CA ARG A 39 5.00 -16.83 -2.81
C ARG A 39 4.69 -17.53 -1.50
N VAL A 40 4.77 -16.79 -0.40
CA VAL A 40 4.40 -17.31 0.90
C VAL A 40 2.93 -17.71 0.81
N PRO A 41 2.59 -19.02 0.93
CA PRO A 41 1.19 -19.41 0.87
C PRO A 41 0.39 -18.66 1.95
N GLY A 42 -0.62 -17.91 1.56
CA GLY A 42 -1.45 -17.12 2.46
C GLY A 42 -1.40 -15.60 2.23
N VAL A 43 -0.28 -15.02 1.76
CA VAL A 43 -0.21 -13.56 1.49
C VAL A 43 -0.90 -13.21 0.17
N ASP A 44 -0.72 -14.03 -0.84
CA ASP A 44 -1.39 -13.85 -2.14
C ASP A 44 -2.89 -14.18 -2.03
N GLN A 45 -3.26 -15.15 -1.21
CA GLN A 45 -4.63 -15.55 -0.97
C GLN A 45 -5.43 -14.48 -0.23
N ASP A 46 -4.82 -13.82 0.79
CA ASP A 46 -5.44 -12.66 1.46
C ASP A 46 -5.70 -11.51 0.49
N ALA A 47 -4.80 -11.27 -0.47
CA ALA A 47 -4.99 -10.23 -1.48
C ALA A 47 -6.11 -10.60 -2.48
N GLU A 48 -6.27 -11.85 -2.85
CA GLU A 48 -7.34 -12.32 -3.72
C GLU A 48 -8.70 -12.27 -3.03
N ASP A 49 -8.79 -12.80 -1.81
CA ASP A 49 -10.03 -12.86 -1.03
C ASP A 49 -10.54 -11.47 -0.62
N ASN A 50 -9.63 -10.54 -0.36
CA ASN A 50 -9.97 -9.20 0.12
C ASN A 50 -9.75 -8.08 -0.91
N LYS A 51 -9.58 -8.43 -2.19
CA LYS A 51 -9.36 -7.49 -3.28
C LYS A 51 -10.45 -6.42 -3.39
N LEU A 52 -11.72 -6.84 -3.29
CA LEU A 52 -12.86 -5.93 -3.33
C LEU A 52 -12.81 -4.93 -2.18
N MET A 53 -12.46 -5.37 -0.97
CA MET A 53 -12.31 -4.49 0.19
C MET A 53 -11.18 -3.48 0.00
N ALA A 54 -10.06 -3.90 -0.60
CA ALA A 54 -8.96 -3.01 -0.94
C ALA A 54 -9.36 -1.96 -2.01
N LEU A 55 -10.18 -2.33 -3.00
CA LEU A 55 -10.70 -1.41 -4.00
C LEU A 55 -11.62 -0.34 -3.39
N LEU A 56 -12.54 -0.76 -2.49
CA LEU A 56 -13.46 0.15 -1.79
C LEU A 56 -12.71 1.24 -1.01
N SER A 57 -11.47 0.96 -0.61
CA SER A 57 -10.64 1.90 0.15
C SER A 57 -10.34 3.22 -0.60
N TYR A 58 -10.43 3.23 -1.92
CA TYR A 58 -10.12 4.40 -2.76
C TYR A 58 -11.36 5.11 -3.32
N LEU A 59 -12.54 4.72 -2.86
CA LEU A 59 -13.81 5.32 -3.26
C LEU A 59 -14.31 6.36 -2.22
N GLY A 60 -13.42 7.22 -1.76
CA GLY A 60 -13.74 8.30 -0.82
C GLY A 60 -14.26 7.78 0.53
N PRO A 61 -15.49 8.13 0.95
CA PRO A 61 -16.02 7.71 2.27
C PRO A 61 -16.20 6.19 2.42
N LEU A 62 -16.23 5.42 1.31
CA LEU A 62 -16.31 3.97 1.38
C LEU A 62 -15.04 3.33 2.00
N ALA A 63 -13.95 4.07 2.13
CA ALA A 63 -12.73 3.64 2.81
C ALA A 63 -12.96 3.24 4.29
N PHE A 64 -14.00 3.76 4.92
CA PHE A 64 -14.38 3.34 6.27
C PHE A 64 -14.85 1.88 6.34
N VAL A 65 -15.47 1.36 5.27
CA VAL A 65 -15.99 -0.02 5.24
C VAL A 65 -14.85 -1.03 5.43
N PRO A 66 -13.82 -1.10 4.58
CA PRO A 66 -12.72 -2.04 4.79
C PRO A 66 -11.95 -1.78 6.08
N TYR A 67 -11.85 -0.53 6.53
CA TYR A 67 -11.19 -0.18 7.79
C TYR A 67 -11.84 -0.84 9.00
N PHE A 68 -13.19 -0.88 9.06
CA PHE A 68 -13.92 -1.47 10.18
C PHE A 68 -14.26 -2.95 9.99
N VAL A 69 -14.52 -3.40 8.77
CA VAL A 69 -15.00 -4.76 8.46
C VAL A 69 -13.83 -5.73 8.25
N ALA A 70 -12.84 -5.36 7.46
CA ALA A 70 -11.74 -6.25 7.08
C ALA A 70 -10.54 -6.19 8.05
N LYS A 71 -10.79 -6.20 9.37
CA LYS A 71 -9.75 -6.07 10.40
C LYS A 71 -8.72 -7.20 10.41
N GLN A 72 -9.10 -8.38 9.95
CA GLN A 72 -8.26 -9.58 9.95
C GLN A 72 -7.38 -9.68 8.70
N SER A 73 -7.66 -8.90 7.65
CA SER A 73 -6.89 -8.90 6.42
C SER A 73 -5.79 -7.83 6.47
N PRO A 74 -4.50 -8.22 6.54
CA PRO A 74 -3.39 -7.27 6.46
C PRO A 74 -3.33 -6.54 5.12
N PHE A 75 -3.84 -7.15 4.04
CA PHE A 75 -3.91 -6.54 2.72
C PHE A 75 -4.98 -5.43 2.66
N ALA A 76 -6.21 -5.75 3.04
CA ALA A 76 -7.30 -4.78 3.04
C ALA A 76 -7.03 -3.61 4.00
N GLN A 77 -6.47 -3.88 5.19
CA GLN A 77 -6.12 -2.85 6.17
C GLN A 77 -5.03 -1.90 5.66
N PHE A 78 -4.04 -2.42 4.93
CA PHE A 78 -3.02 -1.60 4.31
C PHE A 78 -3.62 -0.57 3.34
N HIS A 79 -4.54 -1.00 2.47
CA HIS A 79 -5.23 -0.12 1.52
C HIS A 79 -6.25 0.79 2.21
N ALA A 80 -6.97 0.29 3.23
CA ALA A 80 -7.95 1.05 3.99
C ALA A 80 -7.33 2.28 4.68
N VAL A 81 -6.19 2.11 5.34
CA VAL A 81 -5.47 3.24 5.98
C VAL A 81 -5.04 4.27 4.96
N ARG A 82 -4.54 3.85 3.80
CA ARG A 82 -4.09 4.77 2.74
C ARG A 82 -5.25 5.47 2.05
N GLY A 83 -6.31 4.75 1.74
CA GLY A 83 -7.53 5.33 1.19
C GLY A 83 -8.18 6.33 2.15
N LEU A 84 -8.18 6.02 3.44
CA LEU A 84 -8.72 6.93 4.46
C LEU A 84 -7.86 8.19 4.62
N ASN A 85 -6.52 8.06 4.58
CA ASN A 85 -5.62 9.22 4.56
C ASN A 85 -5.83 10.08 3.31
N LEU A 86 -6.01 9.47 2.14
CA LEU A 86 -6.33 10.17 0.91
C LEU A 86 -7.66 10.92 1.03
N PHE A 87 -8.70 10.27 1.52
CA PHE A 87 -10.02 10.87 1.74
C PHE A 87 -9.99 12.05 2.73
N LEU A 88 -9.24 11.92 3.83
CA LEU A 88 -9.05 13.03 4.77
C LEU A 88 -8.36 14.24 4.10
N LEU A 89 -7.35 13.97 3.28
CA LEU A 89 -6.67 15.03 2.53
C LEU A 89 -7.59 15.70 1.51
N GLU A 90 -8.41 14.91 0.80
CA GLU A 90 -9.47 15.40 -0.09
C GLU A 90 -10.49 16.28 0.64
N ALA A 91 -10.93 15.85 1.82
CA ALA A 91 -11.89 16.59 2.63
C ALA A 91 -11.32 17.95 3.09
N VAL A 92 -10.07 17.95 3.59
CA VAL A 92 -9.38 19.19 3.98
C VAL A 92 -9.19 20.11 2.78
N TYR A 93 -8.74 19.58 1.64
CA TYR A 93 -8.60 20.33 0.40
C TYR A 93 -9.93 20.93 -0.04
N GLY A 94 -11.01 20.14 -0.07
CA GLY A 94 -12.34 20.59 -0.47
C GLY A 94 -12.88 21.70 0.40
N VAL A 95 -12.73 21.59 1.72
CA VAL A 95 -13.16 22.65 2.65
C VAL A 95 -12.32 23.92 2.45
N ALA A 96 -11.00 23.81 2.42
CA ALA A 96 -10.10 24.93 2.28
C ALA A 96 -10.37 25.70 0.96
N THR A 97 -10.43 25.00 -0.16
CA THR A 97 -10.67 25.61 -1.48
C THR A 97 -12.07 26.22 -1.60
N SER A 98 -13.08 25.60 -0.99
CA SER A 98 -14.45 26.13 -0.97
C SER A 98 -14.52 27.46 -0.18
N VAL A 99 -13.88 27.53 0.98
CA VAL A 99 -13.83 28.75 1.79
C VAL A 99 -13.10 29.87 1.04
N VAL A 100 -11.95 29.57 0.45
CA VAL A 100 -11.17 30.57 -0.32
C VAL A 100 -11.96 31.07 -1.52
N ALA A 101 -12.54 30.16 -2.33
CA ALA A 101 -13.35 30.54 -3.49
C ALA A 101 -14.58 31.37 -3.09
N TRP A 102 -15.21 31.04 -1.96
CA TRP A 102 -16.34 31.78 -1.43
C TRP A 102 -15.94 33.22 -1.04
N LEU A 103 -14.84 33.41 -0.34
CA LEU A 103 -14.32 34.72 0.02
C LEU A 103 -14.01 35.58 -1.22
N PHE A 104 -13.36 34.98 -2.24
CA PHE A 104 -13.09 35.69 -3.50
C PHE A 104 -14.38 36.08 -4.23
N LYS A 105 -15.40 35.22 -4.22
CA LYS A 105 -16.72 35.52 -4.83
C LYS A 105 -17.44 36.68 -4.14
N LEU A 106 -17.25 36.86 -2.82
CA LEU A 106 -17.81 38.00 -2.08
C LEU A 106 -17.20 39.32 -2.49
N VAL A 107 -15.89 39.37 -2.76
CA VAL A 107 -15.17 40.62 -3.08
C VAL A 107 -15.19 40.89 -4.59
N LEU A 108 -14.86 39.91 -5.40
CA LEU A 108 -14.74 40.01 -6.86
C LEU A 108 -15.33 38.76 -7.50
N PHE A 109 -16.63 38.77 -7.78
CA PHE A 109 -17.37 37.59 -8.25
C PHE A 109 -16.71 36.86 -9.43
N ARG A 110 -16.28 37.62 -10.47
CA ARG A 110 -15.62 37.03 -11.66
C ARG A 110 -14.29 36.36 -11.32
N LEU A 111 -13.50 36.98 -10.44
CA LEU A 111 -12.24 36.43 -9.99
C LEU A 111 -12.48 35.14 -9.17
N GLY A 112 -13.48 35.15 -8.31
CA GLY A 112 -13.89 33.99 -7.53
C GLY A 112 -14.29 32.77 -8.39
N LEU A 113 -14.91 33.00 -9.55
CA LEU A 113 -15.21 31.91 -10.50
C LEU A 113 -13.93 31.32 -11.12
N ILE A 114 -12.95 32.16 -11.45
CA ILE A 114 -11.66 31.68 -12.00
C ILE A 114 -10.91 30.87 -10.94
N VAL A 115 -10.86 31.37 -9.71
CA VAL A 115 -10.21 30.68 -8.57
C VAL A 115 -10.89 29.32 -8.30
N ASP A 116 -12.22 29.28 -8.29
CA ASP A 116 -12.98 28.05 -8.11
C ASP A 116 -12.68 27.02 -9.23
N PHE A 117 -12.62 27.49 -10.48
CA PHE A 117 -12.25 26.63 -11.60
C PHE A 117 -10.83 26.06 -11.46
N LEU A 118 -9.85 26.88 -11.08
CA LEU A 118 -8.47 26.43 -10.87
C LEU A 118 -8.37 25.38 -9.73
N PHE A 119 -9.12 25.59 -8.64
CA PHE A 119 -9.16 24.59 -7.57
C PHE A 119 -9.82 23.29 -7.98
N ARG A 120 -10.81 23.33 -8.88
CA ARG A 120 -11.42 22.10 -9.44
C ARG A 120 -10.42 21.26 -10.22
N LEU A 121 -9.41 21.85 -10.85
CA LEU A 121 -8.34 21.10 -11.50
C LEU A 121 -7.50 20.29 -10.50
N GLY A 122 -7.39 20.74 -9.25
CA GLY A 122 -6.74 19.99 -8.19
C GLY A 122 -7.40 18.64 -7.87
N TRP A 123 -8.70 18.51 -8.12
CA TRP A 123 -9.41 17.24 -7.95
C TRP A 123 -8.94 16.15 -8.93
N LEU A 124 -8.40 16.54 -10.08
CA LEU A 124 -7.80 15.58 -11.03
C LEU A 124 -6.57 14.90 -10.43
N PHE A 125 -5.83 15.60 -9.58
CA PHE A 125 -4.71 15.00 -8.85
C PHE A 125 -5.19 13.90 -7.90
N PHE A 126 -6.23 14.17 -7.12
CA PHE A 126 -6.80 13.17 -6.21
C PHE A 126 -7.39 11.99 -6.96
N LEU A 127 -8.08 12.24 -8.08
CA LEU A 127 -8.58 11.19 -8.95
C LEU A 127 -7.45 10.30 -9.47
N ALA A 128 -6.33 10.89 -9.92
CA ALA A 128 -5.16 10.13 -10.37
C ALA A 128 -4.58 9.27 -9.23
N MET A 129 -4.46 9.82 -8.01
CA MET A 129 -3.99 9.06 -6.84
C MET A 129 -4.93 7.91 -6.48
N SER A 130 -6.24 8.12 -6.56
CA SER A 130 -7.26 7.09 -6.36
C SER A 130 -7.12 5.95 -7.37
N ILE A 131 -6.97 6.30 -8.66
CA ILE A 131 -6.76 5.31 -9.73
C ILE A 131 -5.47 4.51 -9.50
N ILE A 132 -4.36 5.15 -9.15
CA ILE A 132 -3.09 4.47 -8.84
C ILE A 132 -3.28 3.48 -7.67
N GLY A 133 -3.97 3.90 -6.61
CA GLY A 133 -4.28 3.04 -5.47
C GLY A 133 -5.14 1.83 -5.85
N ILE A 134 -6.15 2.04 -6.70
CA ILE A 134 -6.99 0.98 -7.26
C ILE A 134 -6.14 -0.01 -8.08
N VAL A 135 -5.22 0.48 -8.92
CA VAL A 135 -4.34 -0.38 -9.72
C VAL A 135 -3.45 -1.23 -8.82
N TYR A 136 -2.86 -0.66 -7.75
CA TYR A 136 -2.06 -1.43 -6.80
C TYR A 136 -2.91 -2.49 -6.07
N ALA A 137 -4.13 -2.16 -5.67
CA ALA A 137 -5.05 -3.10 -5.07
C ALA A 137 -5.44 -4.24 -6.04
N CYS A 138 -5.69 -3.91 -7.32
CA CYS A 138 -5.97 -4.90 -8.37
C CYS A 138 -4.81 -5.87 -8.61
N ASN A 139 -3.58 -5.38 -8.53
CA ASN A 139 -2.38 -6.18 -8.71
C ASN A 139 -1.97 -6.98 -7.45
N GLY A 140 -2.69 -6.84 -6.34
CA GLY A 140 -2.34 -7.48 -5.07
C GLY A 140 -1.09 -6.88 -4.41
N GLU A 141 -0.68 -5.66 -4.80
CA GLU A 141 0.55 -5.02 -4.36
C GLU A 141 0.31 -4.11 -3.15
N LYS A 142 1.11 -4.27 -2.09
CA LYS A 142 1.15 -3.35 -0.94
C LYS A 142 2.17 -2.24 -1.20
N LYS A 143 1.86 -1.32 -2.13
CA LYS A 143 2.71 -0.15 -2.42
C LYS A 143 2.14 1.12 -1.83
N GLU A 144 3.03 2.03 -1.44
CA GLU A 144 2.64 3.36 -0.97
C GLU A 144 2.29 4.25 -2.17
N LEU A 145 1.30 5.13 -1.96
CA LEU A 145 0.93 6.11 -2.97
C LEU A 145 2.09 7.10 -3.18
N PRO A 146 2.44 7.44 -4.44
CA PRO A 146 3.45 8.44 -4.71
C PRO A 146 3.02 9.79 -4.10
N LEU A 147 3.97 10.56 -3.58
CA LEU A 147 3.80 11.88 -2.97
C LEU A 147 3.00 11.90 -1.65
N ILE A 148 1.96 11.11 -1.50
CA ILE A 148 1.06 11.13 -0.33
C ILE A 148 1.42 10.03 0.68
N GLY A 149 2.13 8.99 0.26
CA GLY A 149 2.48 7.84 1.11
C GLY A 149 3.30 8.17 2.36
N THR A 150 4.00 9.31 2.35
CA THR A 150 4.73 9.84 3.51
C THR A 150 3.85 10.57 4.52
N LEU A 151 2.67 11.06 4.09
CA LEU A 151 1.71 11.74 4.96
C LEU A 151 0.85 10.69 5.66
N ARG A 152 1.13 10.44 6.93
CA ARG A 152 0.41 9.46 7.75
C ARG A 152 -0.38 10.18 8.82
N PHE A 153 -1.64 10.48 8.56
CA PHE A 153 -2.57 11.01 9.57
C PHE A 153 -3.09 9.89 10.48
N ILE A 154 -3.24 8.68 9.92
CA ILE A 154 -3.71 7.50 10.64
C ILE A 154 -2.57 6.48 10.68
N HIS A 155 -2.17 6.14 11.91
CA HIS A 155 -1.19 5.09 12.21
C HIS A 155 -1.94 3.84 12.68
N LYS A 156 -1.50 2.68 12.20
CA LYS A 156 -1.93 1.38 12.71
C LYS A 156 -0.73 0.44 12.77
#